data_b50cd0457d96b8c42c4150e75afb4cf3
#
_entry.id   b50cd0457d96b8c42c4150e75afb4cf3
#
_cell.length_a   1.000
_cell.length_b   1.000
_cell.length_c   1.000
_cell.angle_alpha   90.00
_cell.angle_beta   90.00
_cell.angle_gamma   90.00
#
_symmetry.space_group_name_H-M   'P 1'
#
loop_
_entity.id
_entity.type
_entity.pdbx_description
1 polymer ?
#
loop_
_entity_poly.entity_id
_entity_poly.type
_entity_poly.pdbx_seq_one_letter_code
_entity_poly.pdbx_strand_id
1 'polypeptide(L)'
;MKTMNSYLIKTFVALALVSPLVSAAEPQSGPAAPASSPVAALDAAFHEAVLTCFYAFRHDDSALRELLQKGADVNAVDAQGNNALMLLIKAADGHNEDHIRKELFEFLRDAGINLHARNKDGLNAAELNCSLYWPYDFLTKEFEKAGVPISPGARLAAAAAVSNVAEVERLLQAGADPNFNRACALTKCMGIITDGPKKNEVIIAALLLQAGADPNLDGSTLMSRAVYSEFSEHLVPLLLQHGFRVRDVDAEVTSSWLRHLLLHWTPSRVETVNLLICHGAVLNDETWHTPYFCHLVTKNTNFWQNMTLARHFIELGLDATRTDKDGKTAFMLAREKKLSLGIQQILGNPQAVLAERQQKAQVVDEAGLTQLMLAVADPHQSAIEVYKWLRAGADVNARDAQGRTALFYINSFCPQKDLKAKLLIEAGADVNARDAQGLTPLLALPYVHDLSIPQQRSCAPVIRLLAAAGADLNACDPAGFTRLEQMLRRGNLSRADTECVVLLRQLGCTPRPEAVKK
;
A
#
# COMPACT_ATOMS: atom_id res chain seq x y z
N MET A 1 -5.33 10.37 -40.39
CA MET A 1 -4.65 11.57 -39.85
C MET A 1 -4.80 11.79 -38.34
N LYS A 2 -5.60 11.02 -37.59
CA LYS A 2 -5.72 11.13 -36.12
C LYS A 2 -4.78 10.16 -35.33
N THR A 3 -4.18 9.20 -35.99
CA THR A 3 -3.28 8.19 -35.39
C THR A 3 -1.81 8.59 -35.40
N MET A 4 -1.41 9.55 -36.24
CA MET A 4 -0.01 10.00 -36.35
C MET A 4 0.44 10.99 -35.27
N ASN A 5 -0.50 11.70 -34.64
CA ASN A 5 -0.17 12.70 -33.60
C ASN A 5 0.10 12.09 -32.21
N SER A 6 -0.36 10.86 -31.94
CA SER A 6 -0.12 10.15 -30.67
C SER A 6 1.31 9.59 -30.58
N TYR A 7 1.92 9.26 -31.70
CA TYR A 7 3.29 8.71 -31.76
C TYR A 7 4.37 9.79 -31.57
N LEU A 8 4.18 10.97 -32.15
CA LEU A 8 5.14 12.08 -32.02
C LEU A 8 5.23 12.63 -30.58
N ILE A 9 4.12 12.66 -29.83
CA ILE A 9 4.09 13.11 -28.44
C ILE A 9 4.79 12.09 -27.52
N LYS A 10 4.65 10.78 -27.79
CA LYS A 10 5.32 9.73 -27.01
C LYS A 10 6.82 9.69 -27.25
N THR A 11 7.28 9.98 -28.47
CA THR A 11 8.72 10.05 -28.80
C THR A 11 9.40 11.27 -28.16
N PHE A 12 8.70 12.40 -28.03
CA PHE A 12 9.22 13.58 -27.33
C PHE A 12 9.28 13.42 -25.82
N VAL A 13 8.36 12.66 -25.21
CA VAL A 13 8.39 12.37 -23.76
C VAL A 13 9.50 11.37 -23.41
N ALA A 14 9.80 10.40 -24.28
CA ALA A 14 10.92 9.47 -24.08
C ALA A 14 12.28 10.15 -24.18
N LEU A 15 12.45 11.11 -25.10
CA LEU A 15 13.66 11.92 -25.22
C LEU A 15 13.86 12.90 -24.03
N ALA A 16 12.77 13.36 -23.41
CA ALA A 16 12.83 14.25 -22.25
C ALA A 16 13.20 13.56 -20.93
N LEU A 17 13.03 12.23 -20.84
CA LEU A 17 13.38 11.44 -19.65
C LEU A 17 14.84 10.95 -19.61
N VAL A 18 15.60 11.17 -20.68
CA VAL A 18 17.03 10.81 -20.80
C VAL A 18 17.94 12.03 -20.67
N SER A 19 17.40 13.25 -20.65
CA SER A 19 18.21 14.46 -20.41
C SER A 19 18.38 14.68 -18.90
N PRO A 20 19.61 14.76 -18.37
CA PRO A 20 19.81 15.25 -17.02
C PRO A 20 19.34 16.71 -16.95
N LEU A 21 18.58 17.04 -15.95
CA LEU A 21 18.19 18.40 -15.57
C LEU A 21 19.44 19.30 -15.49
N VAL A 22 19.73 20.02 -16.57
CA VAL A 22 20.64 21.14 -16.54
C VAL A 22 19.84 22.36 -16.11
N SER A 23 19.78 22.59 -14.81
CA SER A 23 19.44 23.88 -14.24
C SER A 23 20.52 24.88 -14.70
N ALA A 24 20.08 25.96 -15.35
CA ALA A 24 20.92 27.09 -15.66
C ALA A 24 21.37 27.76 -14.34
N ALA A 25 22.56 27.42 -13.86
CA ALA A 25 23.31 28.19 -12.88
C ALA A 25 24.55 28.76 -13.63
N GLU A 26 24.79 30.03 -13.41
CA GLU A 26 25.93 30.77 -13.98
C GLU A 26 27.28 30.08 -13.72
N PRO A 27 28.31 30.26 -14.60
CA PRO A 27 29.56 29.53 -14.51
C PRO A 27 30.41 30.04 -13.35
N GLN A 28 30.42 29.30 -12.26
CA GLN A 28 31.51 29.39 -11.30
C GLN A 28 32.66 28.51 -11.80
N SER A 29 33.80 29.12 -11.97
CA SER A 29 35.07 28.49 -12.38
C SER A 29 35.58 27.52 -11.30
N GLY A 30 35.15 26.23 -11.44
CA GLY A 30 35.74 25.09 -10.75
C GLY A 30 36.57 24.26 -11.74
N PRO A 31 37.53 23.42 -11.29
CA PRO A 31 38.38 22.65 -12.18
C PRO A 31 37.55 21.72 -13.05
N ALA A 32 37.81 21.72 -14.35
CA ALA A 32 37.17 20.89 -15.35
C ALA A 32 37.19 19.40 -14.92
N ALA A 33 36.04 18.74 -15.00
CA ALA A 33 35.95 17.29 -14.84
C ALA A 33 36.93 16.61 -15.79
N PRO A 34 37.65 15.53 -15.39
CA PRO A 34 38.60 14.86 -16.25
C PRO A 34 37.90 14.40 -17.53
N ALA A 35 38.42 14.79 -18.68
CA ALA A 35 37.94 14.37 -19.99
C ALA A 35 37.83 12.83 -19.99
N SER A 36 36.68 12.29 -20.32
CA SER A 36 36.47 10.84 -20.49
C SER A 36 37.49 10.31 -21.50
N SER A 37 38.09 9.15 -21.21
CA SER A 37 39.03 8.54 -22.16
C SER A 37 38.33 8.32 -23.51
N PRO A 38 39.05 8.37 -24.67
CA PRO A 38 38.41 8.10 -25.97
C PRO A 38 37.65 6.77 -26.04
N VAL A 39 38.08 5.76 -25.28
CA VAL A 39 37.44 4.45 -25.16
C VAL A 39 36.11 4.58 -24.40
N ALA A 40 36.08 5.28 -23.26
CA ALA A 40 34.85 5.49 -22.51
C ALA A 40 33.77 6.26 -23.31
N ALA A 41 34.20 7.14 -24.23
CA ALA A 41 33.28 7.83 -25.14
C ALA A 41 32.71 6.87 -26.21
N LEU A 42 33.48 5.91 -26.70
CA LEU A 42 33.01 4.87 -27.63
C LEU A 42 32.04 3.89 -26.94
N ASP A 43 32.32 3.50 -25.70
CA ASP A 43 31.48 2.61 -24.92
C ASP A 43 30.12 3.25 -24.62
N ALA A 44 30.12 4.53 -24.25
CA ALA A 44 28.86 5.29 -24.05
C ALA A 44 28.08 5.41 -25.36
N ALA A 45 28.75 5.68 -26.49
CA ALA A 45 28.13 5.73 -27.81
C ALA A 45 27.54 4.35 -28.22
N PHE A 46 28.20 3.25 -27.85
CA PHE A 46 27.67 1.90 -28.09
C PHE A 46 26.40 1.63 -27.32
N HIS A 47 26.32 1.98 -26.03
CA HIS A 47 25.10 1.86 -25.23
C HIS A 47 23.94 2.69 -25.80
N GLU A 48 24.22 3.93 -26.21
CA GLU A 48 23.23 4.81 -26.85
C GLU A 48 22.75 4.25 -28.18
N ALA A 49 23.66 3.68 -28.99
CA ALA A 49 23.32 3.06 -30.27
C ALA A 49 22.40 1.81 -30.07
N VAL A 50 22.67 0.98 -29.06
CA VAL A 50 21.79 -0.17 -28.72
C VAL A 50 20.37 0.30 -28.38
N LEU A 51 20.24 1.33 -27.56
CA LEU A 51 18.93 1.91 -27.21
C LEU A 51 18.27 2.59 -28.42
N THR A 52 19.04 3.26 -29.27
CA THR A 52 18.54 3.90 -30.49
C THR A 52 18.00 2.85 -31.47
N CYS A 53 18.71 1.74 -31.69
CA CYS A 53 18.22 0.63 -32.53
C CYS A 53 16.92 0.04 -31.97
N PHE A 54 16.80 -0.08 -30.66
CA PHE A 54 15.59 -0.55 -30.00
C PHE A 54 14.41 0.39 -30.23
N TYR A 55 14.57 1.71 -29.99
CA TYR A 55 13.47 2.68 -30.11
C TYR A 55 13.12 3.05 -31.56
N ALA A 56 14.09 2.93 -32.48
CA ALA A 56 13.84 3.26 -33.90
C ALA A 56 13.08 2.16 -34.66
N PHE A 57 12.79 1.01 -34.03
CA PHE A 57 12.14 -0.14 -34.67
C PHE A 57 12.82 -0.56 -35.98
N ARG A 58 14.14 -0.44 -36.08
CA ARG A 58 14.92 -0.74 -37.26
C ARG A 58 15.98 -1.79 -36.98
N HIS A 59 16.06 -2.75 -37.88
CA HIS A 59 17.10 -3.79 -37.97
C HIS A 59 18.43 -3.26 -38.52
N ASP A 60 18.85 -2.06 -38.19
CA ASP A 60 20.11 -1.51 -38.70
C ASP A 60 21.18 -1.59 -37.61
N ASP A 61 21.90 -2.70 -37.61
CA ASP A 61 23.03 -2.93 -36.71
C ASP A 61 24.37 -2.35 -37.24
N SER A 62 24.34 -1.61 -38.36
CA SER A 62 25.52 -1.07 -39.00
C SER A 62 26.31 -0.13 -38.09
N ALA A 63 25.63 0.75 -37.36
CA ALA A 63 26.21 1.65 -36.37
C ALA A 63 26.88 0.89 -35.21
N LEU A 64 26.24 -0.20 -34.74
CA LEU A 64 26.80 -1.05 -33.69
C LEU A 64 28.06 -1.76 -34.15
N ARG A 65 28.06 -2.30 -35.36
CA ARG A 65 29.27 -2.93 -35.97
C ARG A 65 30.40 -1.93 -36.16
N GLU A 66 30.09 -0.73 -36.62
CA GLU A 66 31.10 0.34 -36.81
C GLU A 66 31.74 0.73 -35.47
N LEU A 67 30.94 0.86 -34.39
CA LEU A 67 31.48 1.20 -33.07
C LEU A 67 32.35 0.08 -32.50
N LEU A 68 31.96 -1.20 -32.66
CA LEU A 68 32.82 -2.32 -32.26
C LEU A 68 34.12 -2.37 -33.09
N GLN A 69 34.09 -2.08 -34.40
CA GLN A 69 35.29 -1.98 -35.24
C GLN A 69 36.22 -0.84 -34.81
N LYS A 70 35.67 0.27 -34.28
CA LYS A 70 36.42 1.38 -33.71
C LYS A 70 36.98 1.11 -32.32
N GLY A 71 36.67 -0.05 -31.73
CA GLY A 71 37.20 -0.49 -30.44
C GLY A 71 36.31 -0.23 -29.24
N ALA A 72 34.99 -0.06 -29.43
CA ALA A 72 34.06 -0.07 -28.33
C ALA A 72 34.05 -1.47 -27.68
N ASP A 73 33.96 -1.53 -26.34
CA ASP A 73 33.88 -2.77 -25.59
C ASP A 73 32.39 -3.19 -25.45
N VAL A 74 32.02 -4.32 -26.05
CA VAL A 74 30.67 -4.89 -25.93
C VAL A 74 30.27 -5.17 -24.46
N ASN A 75 31.28 -5.36 -23.59
CA ASN A 75 31.12 -5.64 -22.16
C ASN A 75 31.27 -4.39 -21.28
N ALA A 76 31.44 -3.22 -21.88
CA ALA A 76 31.41 -1.97 -21.14
C ALA A 76 30.14 -1.85 -20.29
N VAL A 77 30.23 -1.19 -19.13
CA VAL A 77 29.12 -1.01 -18.20
C VAL A 77 28.84 0.46 -17.93
N ASP A 78 27.58 0.78 -17.70
CA ASP A 78 27.15 2.12 -17.28
C ASP A 78 27.53 2.42 -15.81
N ALA A 79 27.16 3.59 -15.33
CA ALA A 79 27.39 4.01 -13.94
C ALA A 79 26.72 3.10 -12.90
N GLN A 80 25.72 2.31 -13.29
CA GLN A 80 24.99 1.34 -12.46
C GLN A 80 25.55 -0.08 -12.62
N GLY A 81 26.56 -0.28 -13.45
CA GLY A 81 27.15 -1.59 -13.73
C GLY A 81 26.35 -2.42 -14.75
N ASN A 82 25.41 -1.81 -15.48
CA ASN A 82 24.66 -2.52 -16.52
C ASN A 82 25.45 -2.56 -17.82
N ASN A 83 25.58 -3.73 -18.43
CA ASN A 83 26.07 -3.85 -19.80
C ASN A 83 24.97 -3.56 -20.84
N ALA A 84 25.30 -3.53 -22.11
CA ALA A 84 24.39 -3.22 -23.20
C ALA A 84 23.11 -4.10 -23.21
N LEU A 85 23.24 -5.39 -22.88
CA LEU A 85 22.08 -6.30 -22.80
C LEU A 85 21.15 -5.96 -21.64
N MET A 86 21.69 -5.62 -20.47
CA MET A 86 20.90 -5.19 -19.32
C MET A 86 20.16 -3.88 -19.59
N LEU A 87 20.79 -2.96 -20.31
CA LEU A 87 20.15 -1.71 -20.75
C LEU A 87 19.03 -1.97 -21.73
N LEU A 88 19.23 -2.86 -22.70
CA LEU A 88 18.19 -3.30 -23.65
C LEU A 88 16.99 -3.91 -22.92
N ILE A 89 17.22 -4.78 -21.94
CA ILE A 89 16.15 -5.40 -21.14
C ILE A 89 15.37 -4.34 -20.36
N LYS A 90 16.06 -3.41 -19.70
CA LYS A 90 15.42 -2.32 -18.94
C LYS A 90 14.59 -1.39 -19.83
N ALA A 91 15.09 -1.04 -21.02
CA ALA A 91 14.37 -0.21 -21.99
C ALA A 91 13.14 -0.89 -22.54
N ALA A 92 13.13 -2.21 -22.54
CA ALA A 92 12.08 -3.04 -23.08
C ALA A 92 10.85 -3.19 -22.18
N ASP A 93 10.90 -2.71 -20.93
CA ASP A 93 9.77 -2.83 -20.00
C ASP A 93 8.52 -2.09 -20.51
N GLY A 94 7.41 -2.81 -20.66
CA GLY A 94 6.15 -2.27 -21.17
C GLY A 94 5.98 -2.22 -22.70
N HIS A 95 6.93 -2.71 -23.49
CA HIS A 95 6.85 -2.79 -24.95
C HIS A 95 6.66 -4.24 -25.44
N ASN A 96 5.71 -4.44 -26.35
CA ASN A 96 5.35 -5.78 -26.84
C ASN A 96 6.02 -6.13 -28.20
N GLU A 97 7.34 -5.95 -28.33
CA GLU A 97 8.04 -6.13 -29.61
C GLU A 97 9.12 -7.21 -29.55
N ASP A 98 8.68 -8.47 -29.52
CA ASP A 98 9.52 -9.64 -29.31
C ASP A 98 10.63 -9.83 -30.35
N HIS A 99 10.41 -9.49 -31.65
CA HIS A 99 11.34 -9.78 -32.70
C HIS A 99 12.56 -8.84 -32.79
N ILE A 100 12.41 -7.55 -32.53
CA ILE A 100 13.53 -6.60 -32.51
C ILE A 100 14.49 -6.94 -31.39
N ARG A 101 13.97 -7.38 -30.25
CA ARG A 101 14.75 -7.79 -29.09
C ARG A 101 15.51 -9.07 -29.33
N LYS A 102 14.90 -10.01 -30.05
CA LYS A 102 15.53 -11.26 -30.41
C LYS A 102 16.77 -11.03 -31.27
N GLU A 103 16.68 -10.19 -32.27
CA GLU A 103 17.76 -9.88 -33.18
C GLU A 103 18.88 -9.07 -32.54
N LEU A 104 18.53 -8.06 -31.71
CA LEU A 104 19.54 -7.34 -30.92
C LEU A 104 20.21 -8.23 -29.88
N PHE A 105 19.45 -9.16 -29.25
CA PHE A 105 20.02 -10.15 -28.34
C PHE A 105 21.00 -11.07 -29.07
N GLU A 106 20.61 -11.61 -30.24
CA GLU A 106 21.47 -12.47 -31.06
C GLU A 106 22.73 -11.73 -31.50
N PHE A 107 22.60 -10.48 -31.94
CA PHE A 107 23.73 -9.64 -32.27
C PHE A 107 24.69 -9.43 -31.08
N LEU A 108 24.19 -9.05 -29.90
CA LEU A 108 25.02 -8.84 -28.72
C LEU A 108 25.68 -10.14 -28.25
N ARG A 109 24.96 -11.26 -28.29
CA ARG A 109 25.50 -12.59 -27.97
C ARG A 109 26.65 -12.96 -28.92
N ASP A 110 26.44 -12.79 -30.22
CA ASP A 110 27.41 -13.14 -31.23
C ASP A 110 28.62 -12.20 -31.22
N ALA A 111 28.44 -10.96 -30.73
CA ALA A 111 29.53 -10.02 -30.43
C ALA A 111 30.32 -10.36 -29.16
N GLY A 112 29.88 -11.35 -28.36
CA GLY A 112 30.59 -11.83 -27.17
C GLY A 112 30.22 -11.12 -25.88
N ILE A 113 28.97 -10.63 -25.75
CA ILE A 113 28.53 -10.02 -24.51
C ILE A 113 28.52 -11.03 -23.36
N ASN A 114 28.97 -10.61 -22.17
CA ASN A 114 28.97 -11.45 -20.98
C ASN A 114 27.56 -11.58 -20.39
N LEU A 115 26.90 -12.71 -20.65
CA LEU A 115 25.57 -13.03 -20.14
C LEU A 115 25.53 -13.23 -18.63
N HIS A 116 26.68 -13.54 -17.98
CA HIS A 116 26.80 -13.78 -16.54
C HIS A 116 27.17 -12.51 -15.75
N ALA A 117 27.42 -11.38 -16.42
CA ALA A 117 27.74 -10.12 -15.76
C ALA A 117 26.65 -9.74 -14.76
N ARG A 118 27.06 -9.13 -13.64
CA ARG A 118 26.14 -8.61 -12.61
C ARG A 118 26.32 -7.10 -12.48
N ASN A 119 25.21 -6.39 -12.39
CA ASN A 119 25.21 -4.94 -12.12
C ASN A 119 25.48 -4.65 -10.62
N LYS A 120 25.48 -3.36 -10.25
CA LYS A 120 25.72 -2.94 -8.85
C LYS A 120 24.65 -3.41 -7.87
N ASP A 121 23.45 -3.74 -8.35
CA ASP A 121 22.38 -4.35 -7.54
C ASP A 121 22.56 -5.87 -7.39
N GLY A 122 23.63 -6.44 -7.95
CA GLY A 122 23.92 -7.87 -7.95
C GLY A 122 23.09 -8.70 -8.94
N LEU A 123 22.32 -8.07 -9.83
CA LEU A 123 21.44 -8.72 -10.78
C LEU A 123 22.15 -8.98 -12.12
N ASN A 124 21.95 -10.17 -12.69
CA ASN A 124 22.34 -10.46 -14.07
C ASN A 124 21.18 -10.16 -15.05
N ALA A 125 21.44 -10.27 -16.36
CA ALA A 125 20.47 -9.99 -17.40
C ALA A 125 19.22 -10.90 -17.32
N ALA A 126 19.38 -12.18 -16.93
CA ALA A 126 18.26 -13.11 -16.77
C ALA A 126 17.37 -12.71 -15.60
N GLU A 127 17.94 -12.32 -14.47
CA GLU A 127 17.22 -11.84 -13.29
C GLU A 127 16.51 -10.52 -13.55
N LEU A 128 17.12 -9.62 -14.33
CA LEU A 128 16.46 -8.40 -14.80
C LEU A 128 15.27 -8.72 -15.72
N ASN A 129 15.39 -9.69 -16.65
CA ASN A 129 14.28 -10.12 -17.47
C ASN A 129 13.12 -10.68 -16.63
N CYS A 130 13.41 -11.52 -15.62
CA CYS A 130 12.41 -11.97 -14.66
C CYS A 130 11.77 -10.82 -13.86
N SER A 131 12.47 -9.69 -13.73
CA SER A 131 12.00 -8.49 -13.03
C SER A 131 11.18 -7.55 -13.89
N LEU A 132 11.03 -7.78 -15.19
CA LEU A 132 10.17 -6.98 -16.07
C LEU A 132 8.70 -7.23 -15.79
N TYR A 133 7.86 -6.26 -16.17
CA TYR A 133 6.41 -6.40 -16.10
C TYR A 133 5.89 -7.58 -16.96
N TRP A 134 6.53 -7.77 -18.13
CA TRP A 134 6.32 -8.90 -19.03
C TRP A 134 7.65 -9.61 -19.27
N PRO A 135 7.98 -10.65 -18.48
CA PRO A 135 9.19 -11.43 -18.75
C PRO A 135 9.13 -12.04 -20.14
N TYR A 136 10.22 -11.91 -20.90
CA TYR A 136 10.30 -12.48 -22.23
C TYR A 136 10.68 -13.95 -22.18
N ASP A 137 9.75 -14.81 -22.52
CA ASP A 137 9.93 -16.26 -22.53
C ASP A 137 11.11 -16.71 -23.39
N PHE A 138 11.31 -16.06 -24.55
CA PHE A 138 12.41 -16.36 -25.43
C PHE A 138 13.76 -16.06 -24.74
N LEU A 139 13.93 -14.90 -24.08
CA LEU A 139 15.16 -14.55 -23.34
C LEU A 139 15.39 -15.53 -22.18
N THR A 140 14.35 -15.91 -21.46
CA THR A 140 14.46 -16.89 -20.37
C THR A 140 15.02 -18.21 -20.88
N LYS A 141 14.52 -18.71 -22.03
CA LYS A 141 15.01 -19.94 -22.66
C LYS A 141 16.46 -19.83 -23.15
N GLU A 142 16.85 -18.68 -23.70
CA GLU A 142 18.24 -18.46 -24.15
C GLU A 142 19.21 -18.37 -22.98
N PHE A 143 18.81 -17.71 -21.87
CA PHE A 143 19.61 -17.68 -20.64
C PHE A 143 19.76 -19.06 -20.00
N GLU A 144 18.69 -19.87 -20.00
CA GLU A 144 18.74 -21.25 -19.51
C GLU A 144 19.69 -22.13 -20.36
N LYS A 145 19.64 -22.00 -21.69
CA LYS A 145 20.57 -22.69 -22.62
C LYS A 145 22.01 -22.29 -22.38
N ALA A 146 22.24 -21.00 -22.08
CA ALA A 146 23.56 -20.47 -21.78
C ALA A 146 24.04 -20.78 -20.34
N GLY A 147 23.21 -21.46 -19.53
CA GLY A 147 23.55 -21.78 -18.15
C GLY A 147 23.64 -20.58 -17.22
N VAL A 148 22.97 -19.47 -17.56
CA VAL A 148 22.95 -18.27 -16.71
C VAL A 148 22.11 -18.54 -15.46
N PRO A 149 22.67 -18.40 -14.26
CA PRO A 149 21.95 -18.68 -13.03
C PRO A 149 20.81 -17.68 -12.81
N ILE A 150 19.61 -18.18 -12.51
CA ILE A 150 18.44 -17.40 -12.12
C ILE A 150 18.11 -17.74 -10.68
N SER A 151 18.15 -16.74 -9.80
CA SER A 151 17.85 -16.93 -8.38
C SER A 151 16.38 -17.36 -8.15
N PRO A 152 16.09 -18.12 -7.07
CA PRO A 152 14.72 -18.50 -6.74
C PRO A 152 13.77 -17.30 -6.59
N GLY A 153 14.25 -16.16 -6.05
CA GLY A 153 13.49 -14.93 -5.95
C GLY A 153 13.12 -14.32 -7.31
N ALA A 154 14.03 -14.34 -8.29
CA ALA A 154 13.74 -13.91 -9.65
C ALA A 154 12.69 -14.82 -10.33
N ARG A 155 12.80 -16.14 -10.17
CA ARG A 155 11.79 -17.10 -10.65
C ARG A 155 10.43 -16.87 -10.00
N LEU A 156 10.42 -16.54 -8.69
CA LEU A 156 9.20 -16.19 -7.95
C LEU A 156 8.53 -14.94 -8.56
N ALA A 157 9.30 -13.91 -8.90
CA ALA A 157 8.79 -12.72 -9.55
C ALA A 157 8.19 -13.03 -10.94
N ALA A 158 8.84 -13.86 -11.72
CA ALA A 158 8.33 -14.30 -13.02
C ALA A 158 7.04 -15.14 -12.90
N ALA A 159 6.99 -16.08 -11.94
CA ALA A 159 5.79 -16.89 -11.68
C ALA A 159 4.59 -16.04 -11.23
N ALA A 160 4.85 -15.02 -10.37
CA ALA A 160 3.82 -14.07 -9.94
C ALA A 160 3.31 -13.22 -11.10
N ALA A 161 4.21 -12.80 -12.01
CA ALA A 161 3.86 -12.02 -13.20
C ALA A 161 2.92 -12.77 -14.16
N VAL A 162 3.03 -14.07 -14.28
CA VAL A 162 2.15 -14.88 -15.15
C VAL A 162 1.01 -15.56 -14.38
N SER A 163 0.73 -15.13 -13.16
CA SER A 163 -0.35 -15.63 -12.29
C SER A 163 -0.31 -17.15 -12.04
N ASN A 164 0.87 -17.76 -12.00
CA ASN A 164 1.07 -19.19 -11.76
C ASN A 164 1.14 -19.50 -10.26
N VAL A 165 -0.03 -19.71 -9.63
CA VAL A 165 -0.17 -19.96 -8.18
C VAL A 165 0.66 -21.17 -7.74
N ALA A 166 0.61 -22.30 -8.47
CA ALA A 166 1.30 -23.52 -8.08
C ALA A 166 2.81 -23.36 -8.04
N GLU A 167 3.38 -22.63 -9.00
CA GLU A 167 4.82 -22.37 -9.04
C GLU A 167 5.24 -21.37 -7.96
N VAL A 168 4.38 -20.35 -7.66
CA VAL A 168 4.60 -19.43 -6.54
C VAL A 168 4.66 -20.19 -5.21
N GLU A 169 3.68 -21.08 -4.94
CA GLU A 169 3.68 -21.91 -3.74
C GLU A 169 4.93 -22.80 -3.64
N ARG A 170 5.28 -23.48 -4.74
CA ARG A 170 6.46 -24.33 -4.79
C ARG A 170 7.76 -23.58 -4.50
N LEU A 171 7.92 -22.40 -5.08
CA LEU A 171 9.12 -21.55 -4.88
C LEU A 171 9.19 -21.01 -3.46
N LEU A 172 8.08 -20.57 -2.88
CA LEU A 172 8.02 -20.09 -1.49
C LEU A 172 8.33 -21.22 -0.51
N GLN A 173 7.81 -22.42 -0.73
CA GLN A 173 8.15 -23.61 0.08
C GLN A 173 9.63 -24.00 -0.04
N ALA A 174 10.25 -23.72 -1.18
CA ALA A 174 11.69 -23.92 -1.41
C ALA A 174 12.55 -22.79 -0.82
N GLY A 175 11.97 -21.80 -0.13
CA GLY A 175 12.69 -20.72 0.53
C GLY A 175 13.08 -19.56 -0.40
N ALA A 176 12.37 -19.35 -1.52
CA ALA A 176 12.58 -18.19 -2.36
C ALA A 176 12.28 -16.90 -1.59
N ASP A 177 13.15 -15.90 -1.72
CA ASP A 177 12.97 -14.59 -1.09
C ASP A 177 11.81 -13.81 -1.73
N PRO A 178 10.71 -13.55 -1.00
CA PRO A 178 9.58 -12.79 -1.52
C PRO A 178 9.90 -11.31 -1.70
N ASN A 179 10.98 -10.80 -1.09
CA ASN A 179 11.43 -9.42 -1.16
C ASN A 179 12.50 -9.18 -2.23
N PHE A 180 12.79 -10.22 -3.04
CA PHE A 180 13.73 -10.09 -4.16
C PHE A 180 13.42 -8.84 -5.00
N ASN A 181 14.44 -8.04 -5.27
CA ASN A 181 14.35 -6.82 -6.07
C ASN A 181 13.18 -5.90 -5.66
N ARG A 182 13.14 -5.50 -4.38
CA ARG A 182 12.13 -4.62 -3.78
C ARG A 182 10.71 -5.16 -3.87
N ALA A 183 10.51 -6.41 -3.47
CA ALA A 183 9.20 -7.09 -3.50
C ALA A 183 8.57 -7.14 -4.91
N CYS A 184 9.40 -7.28 -5.94
CA CYS A 184 8.98 -7.32 -7.34
C CYS A 184 7.84 -8.34 -7.61
N ALA A 185 7.86 -9.50 -6.94
CA ALA A 185 6.81 -10.50 -7.07
C ALA A 185 5.44 -9.96 -6.63
N LEU A 186 5.39 -9.23 -5.49
CA LEU A 186 4.17 -8.67 -4.94
C LEU A 186 3.60 -7.56 -5.84
N THR A 187 4.45 -6.67 -6.38
CA THR A 187 4.02 -5.61 -7.30
C THR A 187 3.53 -6.18 -8.61
N LYS A 188 4.15 -7.29 -9.08
CA LYS A 188 3.83 -7.91 -10.37
C LYS A 188 2.55 -8.71 -10.36
N CYS A 189 2.19 -9.35 -9.26
CA CYS A 189 0.92 -10.07 -9.19
C CYS A 189 -0.30 -9.14 -9.27
N MET A 190 -0.11 -7.82 -9.08
CA MET A 190 -1.19 -6.84 -9.12
C MET A 190 -1.23 -6.08 -10.45
N GLY A 191 -2.37 -6.12 -11.12
CA GLY A 191 -2.62 -5.33 -12.33
C GLY A 191 -2.19 -5.98 -13.64
N ILE A 192 -2.08 -7.30 -13.68
CA ILE A 192 -1.84 -8.02 -14.93
C ILE A 192 -3.15 -8.13 -15.70
N ILE A 193 -3.19 -7.48 -16.86
CA ILE A 193 -4.23 -7.71 -17.87
C ILE A 193 -3.84 -9.01 -18.61
N THR A 194 -4.00 -10.16 -17.96
CA THR A 194 -3.84 -11.46 -18.61
C THR A 194 -5.23 -12.08 -18.83
N ASP A 195 -5.36 -12.90 -19.87
CA ASP A 195 -6.55 -13.71 -20.13
C ASP A 195 -6.76 -14.83 -19.07
N GLY A 196 -5.91 -14.87 -18.05
CA GLY A 196 -5.98 -15.81 -16.92
C GLY A 196 -7.06 -15.47 -15.90
N PRO A 197 -7.38 -16.41 -14.98
CA PRO A 197 -8.36 -16.16 -13.93
C PRO A 197 -7.85 -15.08 -12.98
N LYS A 198 -8.38 -13.87 -13.12
CA LYS A 198 -8.04 -12.65 -12.34
C LYS A 198 -8.07 -12.86 -10.82
N LYS A 199 -8.79 -13.86 -10.31
CA LYS A 199 -8.83 -14.24 -8.88
C LYS A 199 -7.46 -14.65 -8.31
N ASN A 200 -6.52 -15.06 -9.16
CA ASN A 200 -5.19 -15.50 -8.73
C ASN A 200 -4.36 -14.35 -8.14
N GLU A 201 -4.61 -13.09 -8.53
CA GLU A 201 -3.91 -11.92 -8.00
C GLU A 201 -4.01 -11.85 -6.46
N VAL A 202 -5.21 -12.00 -5.93
CA VAL A 202 -5.47 -11.95 -4.49
C VAL A 202 -4.80 -13.13 -3.77
N ILE A 203 -4.86 -14.33 -4.37
CA ILE A 203 -4.25 -15.55 -3.81
C ILE A 203 -2.73 -15.39 -3.74
N ILE A 204 -2.11 -14.98 -4.85
CA ILE A 204 -0.65 -14.79 -4.92
C ILE A 204 -0.20 -13.69 -3.96
N ALA A 205 -0.91 -12.56 -3.92
CA ALA A 205 -0.61 -11.49 -2.96
C ALA A 205 -0.66 -11.99 -1.52
N ALA A 206 -1.69 -12.79 -1.17
CA ALA A 206 -1.82 -13.37 0.17
C ALA A 206 -0.66 -14.34 0.49
N LEU A 207 -0.28 -15.21 -0.44
CA LEU A 207 0.83 -16.14 -0.27
C LEU A 207 2.16 -15.41 -0.05
N LEU A 208 2.45 -14.40 -0.87
CA LEU A 208 3.67 -13.58 -0.76
C LEU A 208 3.73 -12.83 0.56
N LEU A 209 2.63 -12.19 0.97
CA LEU A 209 2.56 -11.45 2.24
C LEU A 209 2.67 -12.37 3.45
N GLN A 210 2.06 -13.58 3.41
CA GLN A 210 2.22 -14.59 4.44
C GLN A 210 3.66 -15.13 4.53
N ALA A 211 4.36 -15.18 3.40
CA ALA A 211 5.78 -15.56 3.33
C ALA A 211 6.72 -14.42 3.76
N GLY A 212 6.20 -13.25 4.15
CA GLY A 212 6.99 -12.13 4.66
C GLY A 212 7.39 -11.10 3.59
N ALA A 213 6.67 -11.00 2.48
CA ALA A 213 6.83 -9.88 1.56
C ALA A 213 6.50 -8.56 2.29
N ASP A 214 7.41 -7.59 2.21
CA ASP A 214 7.19 -6.25 2.77
C ASP A 214 6.45 -5.37 1.75
N PRO A 215 5.21 -4.95 2.05
CA PRO A 215 4.42 -4.15 1.13
C PRO A 215 4.94 -2.71 0.95
N ASN A 216 5.93 -2.27 1.74
CA ASN A 216 6.46 -0.90 1.71
C ASN A 216 7.70 -0.73 0.82
N LEU A 217 8.27 -1.82 0.29
CA LEU A 217 9.52 -1.75 -0.48
C LEU A 217 9.38 -1.03 -1.82
N ASP A 218 8.21 -1.10 -2.45
CA ASP A 218 7.92 -0.42 -3.74
C ASP A 218 7.12 0.88 -3.56
N GLY A 219 7.07 1.39 -2.34
CA GLY A 219 6.41 2.64 -1.99
C GLY A 219 4.94 2.68 -2.40
N SER A 220 4.51 3.81 -2.99
CA SER A 220 3.12 4.01 -3.40
C SER A 220 2.67 3.20 -4.63
N THR A 221 3.60 2.65 -5.42
CA THR A 221 3.32 1.93 -6.68
C THR A 221 2.45 0.71 -6.42
N LEU A 222 2.80 -0.10 -5.43
CA LEU A 222 2.07 -1.29 -5.05
C LEU A 222 0.62 -0.98 -4.67
N MET A 223 0.42 -0.02 -3.76
CA MET A 223 -0.93 0.37 -3.32
C MET A 223 -1.72 1.01 -4.46
N SER A 224 -1.08 1.81 -5.32
CA SER A 224 -1.73 2.36 -6.51
C SER A 224 -2.29 1.24 -7.40
N ARG A 225 -1.50 0.20 -7.68
CA ARG A 225 -1.95 -0.96 -8.45
C ARG A 225 -3.11 -1.67 -7.78
N ALA A 226 -3.04 -1.90 -6.47
CA ALA A 226 -4.13 -2.51 -5.71
C ALA A 226 -5.43 -1.69 -5.76
N VAL A 227 -5.33 -0.36 -5.66
CA VAL A 227 -6.48 0.57 -5.72
C VAL A 227 -7.12 0.58 -7.12
N TYR A 228 -6.31 0.56 -8.18
CA TYR A 228 -6.81 0.58 -9.55
C TYR A 228 -7.23 -0.81 -10.07
N SER A 229 -6.94 -1.88 -9.34
CA SER A 229 -7.40 -3.24 -9.65
C SER A 229 -8.92 -3.39 -9.49
N GLU A 230 -9.51 -4.29 -10.27
CA GLU A 230 -10.90 -4.72 -10.08
C GLU A 230 -11.13 -5.36 -8.70
N PHE A 231 -10.08 -5.88 -8.06
CA PHE A 231 -10.08 -6.50 -6.72
C PHE A 231 -9.61 -5.58 -5.60
N SER A 232 -9.70 -4.25 -5.80
CA SER A 232 -9.27 -3.26 -4.81
C SER A 232 -9.87 -3.51 -3.41
N GLU A 233 -11.11 -4.01 -3.34
CA GLU A 233 -11.81 -4.36 -2.11
C GLU A 233 -11.21 -5.54 -1.33
N HIS A 234 -10.36 -6.34 -1.96
CA HIS A 234 -9.63 -7.45 -1.33
C HIS A 234 -8.15 -7.12 -1.14
N LEU A 235 -7.51 -6.52 -2.14
CA LEU A 235 -6.07 -6.24 -2.15
C LEU A 235 -5.70 -5.13 -1.18
N VAL A 236 -6.48 -4.03 -1.15
CA VAL A 236 -6.19 -2.90 -0.24
C VAL A 236 -6.26 -3.31 1.22
N PRO A 237 -7.34 -3.97 1.71
CA PRO A 237 -7.37 -4.47 3.08
C PRO A 237 -6.23 -5.44 3.40
N LEU A 238 -5.88 -6.31 2.45
CA LEU A 238 -4.80 -7.29 2.62
C LEU A 238 -3.44 -6.60 2.83
N LEU A 239 -3.11 -5.59 2.03
CA LEU A 239 -1.87 -4.81 2.17
C LEU A 239 -1.83 -4.05 3.50
N LEU A 240 -2.95 -3.43 3.90
CA LEU A 240 -3.06 -2.71 5.16
C LEU A 240 -2.89 -3.64 6.38
N GLN A 241 -3.48 -4.85 6.33
CA GLN A 241 -3.32 -5.88 7.37
C GLN A 241 -1.86 -6.35 7.52
N HIS A 242 -1.10 -6.36 6.43
CA HIS A 242 0.32 -6.72 6.42
C HIS A 242 1.26 -5.52 6.62
N GLY A 243 0.73 -4.37 7.07
CA GLY A 243 1.52 -3.25 7.54
C GLY A 243 1.93 -2.24 6.49
N PHE A 244 1.20 -2.13 5.38
CA PHE A 244 1.41 -1.00 4.46
C PHE A 244 1.14 0.34 5.16
N ARG A 245 2.10 1.28 5.02
CA ARG A 245 2.09 2.56 5.72
C ARG A 245 1.57 3.69 4.82
N VAL A 246 0.26 3.92 4.86
CA VAL A 246 -0.41 4.96 4.06
C VAL A 246 0.14 6.37 4.36
N ARG A 247 0.52 6.62 5.61
CA ARG A 247 1.03 7.93 6.06
C ARG A 247 2.38 8.32 5.49
N ASP A 248 3.16 7.33 5.03
CA ASP A 248 4.47 7.57 4.41
C ASP A 248 4.31 7.98 2.93
N VAL A 249 3.07 7.96 2.41
CA VAL A 249 2.74 8.30 1.03
C VAL A 249 2.26 9.74 0.93
N ASP A 250 2.66 10.42 -0.14
CA ASP A 250 2.26 11.78 -0.44
C ASP A 250 0.73 11.96 -0.41
N ALA A 251 0.27 13.07 0.15
CA ALA A 251 -1.16 13.37 0.31
C ALA A 251 -1.90 13.48 -1.03
N GLU A 252 -1.24 13.96 -2.09
CA GLU A 252 -1.82 14.06 -3.42
C GLU A 252 -2.05 12.66 -4.03
N VAL A 253 -1.10 11.74 -3.82
CA VAL A 253 -1.22 10.35 -4.26
C VAL A 253 -2.35 9.65 -3.52
N THR A 254 -2.42 9.76 -2.19
CA THR A 254 -3.51 9.15 -1.40
C THR A 254 -4.88 9.73 -1.76
N SER A 255 -4.96 11.04 -2.04
CA SER A 255 -6.17 11.69 -2.53
C SER A 255 -6.59 11.16 -3.90
N SER A 256 -5.63 10.87 -4.80
CA SER A 256 -5.92 10.26 -6.10
C SER A 256 -6.52 8.85 -5.97
N TRP A 257 -6.06 8.05 -5.01
CA TRP A 257 -6.63 6.73 -4.70
C TRP A 257 -8.08 6.82 -4.25
N LEU A 258 -8.34 7.72 -3.29
CA LEU A 258 -9.69 7.94 -2.78
C LEU A 258 -10.62 8.43 -3.90
N ARG A 259 -10.14 9.35 -4.74
CA ARG A 259 -10.87 9.82 -5.92
C ARG A 259 -11.26 8.67 -6.85
N HIS A 260 -10.31 7.78 -7.20
CA HIS A 260 -10.58 6.65 -8.09
C HIS A 260 -11.67 5.74 -7.51
N LEU A 261 -11.52 5.33 -6.26
CA LEU A 261 -12.48 4.45 -5.58
C LEU A 261 -13.88 5.09 -5.51
N LEU A 262 -13.94 6.40 -5.26
CA LEU A 262 -15.19 7.14 -5.15
C LEU A 262 -15.86 7.40 -6.51
N LEU A 263 -15.08 7.57 -7.60
CA LEU A 263 -15.63 7.73 -8.95
C LEU A 263 -16.20 6.43 -9.54
N HIS A 264 -15.64 5.29 -9.11
CA HIS A 264 -16.07 3.94 -9.51
C HIS A 264 -16.81 3.21 -8.38
N TRP A 265 -17.68 3.94 -7.73
CA TRP A 265 -18.33 3.57 -6.48
C TRP A 265 -19.06 2.21 -6.51
N THR A 266 -18.83 1.42 -5.46
CA THR A 266 -19.62 0.27 -5.01
C THR A 266 -19.67 0.28 -3.47
N PRO A 267 -20.64 -0.39 -2.82
CA PRO A 267 -20.65 -0.48 -1.35
C PRO A 267 -19.33 -0.97 -0.76
N SER A 268 -18.72 -1.98 -1.36
CA SER A 268 -17.41 -2.54 -0.91
C SER A 268 -16.27 -1.53 -1.05
N ARG A 269 -16.29 -0.68 -2.08
CA ARG A 269 -15.29 0.38 -2.26
C ARG A 269 -15.42 1.50 -1.25
N VAL A 270 -16.62 1.78 -0.74
CA VAL A 270 -16.80 2.72 0.38
C VAL A 270 -16.06 2.21 1.61
N GLU A 271 -16.15 0.92 1.92
CA GLU A 271 -15.39 0.36 3.04
C GLU A 271 -13.88 0.43 2.81
N THR A 272 -13.42 0.21 1.59
CA THR A 272 -12.00 0.40 1.21
C THR A 272 -11.55 1.85 1.40
N VAL A 273 -12.38 2.84 1.03
CA VAL A 273 -12.15 4.27 1.29
C VAL A 273 -12.05 4.53 2.80
N ASN A 274 -12.99 3.98 3.58
CA ASN A 274 -12.99 4.12 5.02
C ASN A 274 -11.71 3.57 5.66
N LEU A 275 -11.24 2.41 5.22
CA LEU A 275 -9.99 1.81 5.69
C LEU A 275 -8.78 2.69 5.36
N LEU A 276 -8.67 3.18 4.13
CA LEU A 276 -7.57 4.08 3.74
C LEU A 276 -7.56 5.36 4.58
N ILE A 277 -8.72 5.98 4.82
CA ILE A 277 -8.84 7.17 5.67
C ILE A 277 -8.41 6.87 7.11
N CYS A 278 -8.86 5.76 7.69
CA CYS A 278 -8.46 5.33 9.03
C CYS A 278 -6.95 5.05 9.14
N HIS A 279 -6.28 4.70 8.03
CA HIS A 279 -4.83 4.52 7.97
C HIS A 279 -4.07 5.79 7.61
N GLY A 280 -4.77 6.92 7.45
CA GLY A 280 -4.17 8.24 7.27
C GLY A 280 -4.17 8.78 5.85
N ALA A 281 -4.93 8.18 4.93
CA ALA A 281 -5.14 8.79 3.62
C ALA A 281 -5.86 10.13 3.76
N VAL A 282 -5.37 11.13 3.05
CA VAL A 282 -5.93 12.49 3.10
C VAL A 282 -7.01 12.64 2.06
N LEU A 283 -8.20 12.99 2.51
CA LEU A 283 -9.32 13.32 1.63
C LEU A 283 -9.26 14.80 1.25
N ASN A 284 -8.53 15.11 0.18
CA ASN A 284 -8.41 16.45 -0.36
C ASN A 284 -8.97 16.51 -1.78
N ASP A 285 -10.06 17.25 -1.98
CA ASP A 285 -10.66 17.45 -3.30
C ASP A 285 -10.34 18.83 -3.91
N GLU A 286 -9.46 19.63 -3.28
CA GLU A 286 -9.09 20.97 -3.76
C GLU A 286 -8.46 20.96 -5.15
N THR A 287 -7.70 19.92 -5.47
CA THR A 287 -7.05 19.73 -6.77
C THR A 287 -7.98 19.12 -7.83
N TRP A 288 -9.21 18.74 -7.49
CA TRP A 288 -10.13 18.10 -8.42
C TRP A 288 -10.87 19.16 -9.25
N HIS A 289 -10.82 19.01 -10.56
CA HIS A 289 -11.52 19.92 -11.50
C HIS A 289 -13.04 19.95 -11.28
N THR A 290 -13.62 18.85 -10.81
CA THR A 290 -15.03 18.76 -10.44
C THR A 290 -15.10 18.21 -9.02
N PRO A 291 -15.66 18.97 -8.05
CA PRO A 291 -15.82 18.51 -6.68
C PRO A 291 -16.58 17.19 -6.62
N TYR A 292 -16.19 16.33 -5.69
CA TYR A 292 -16.73 14.98 -5.61
C TYR A 292 -18.26 14.95 -5.50
N PHE A 293 -18.84 15.80 -4.66
CA PHE A 293 -20.29 15.88 -4.53
C PHE A 293 -21.00 16.30 -5.83
N CYS A 294 -20.44 17.26 -6.58
CA CYS A 294 -20.96 17.68 -7.87
C CYS A 294 -20.91 16.52 -8.89
N HIS A 295 -19.80 15.78 -8.91
CA HIS A 295 -19.65 14.60 -9.77
C HIS A 295 -20.68 13.52 -9.43
N LEU A 296 -20.85 13.19 -8.16
CA LEU A 296 -21.83 12.21 -7.70
C LEU A 296 -23.25 12.60 -8.11
N VAL A 297 -23.66 13.84 -7.87
CA VAL A 297 -24.99 14.33 -8.27
C VAL A 297 -25.21 14.25 -9.78
N THR A 298 -24.15 14.47 -10.58
CA THR A 298 -24.28 14.46 -12.05
C THR A 298 -24.30 13.06 -12.65
N LYS A 299 -23.50 12.13 -12.13
CA LYS A 299 -23.24 10.82 -12.78
C LYS A 299 -24.03 9.64 -12.17
N ASN A 300 -24.39 9.69 -10.90
CA ASN A 300 -24.97 8.54 -10.22
C ASN A 300 -26.23 8.90 -9.41
N THR A 301 -27.39 8.79 -10.05
CA THR A 301 -28.70 9.11 -9.41
C THR A 301 -29.07 8.14 -8.29
N ASN A 302 -28.67 6.87 -8.35
CA ASN A 302 -29.02 5.86 -7.35
C ASN A 302 -28.27 6.03 -6.03
N PHE A 303 -27.03 6.54 -6.07
CA PHE A 303 -26.23 6.85 -4.89
C PHE A 303 -26.91 7.87 -3.97
N TRP A 304 -27.53 8.89 -4.57
CA TRP A 304 -28.11 10.02 -3.84
C TRP A 304 -29.48 9.72 -3.21
N GLN A 305 -30.08 8.58 -3.50
CA GLN A 305 -31.21 8.10 -2.74
C GLN A 305 -30.84 7.69 -1.30
N ASN A 306 -29.52 7.53 -1.04
CA ASN A 306 -29.02 7.18 0.27
C ASN A 306 -28.47 8.40 1.04
N MET A 307 -29.34 9.04 1.84
CA MET A 307 -28.97 10.18 2.70
C MET A 307 -27.83 9.84 3.68
N THR A 308 -27.73 8.58 4.09
CA THR A 308 -26.69 8.10 4.99
C THR A 308 -25.29 8.30 4.40
N LEU A 309 -25.12 8.05 3.09
CA LEU A 309 -23.82 8.21 2.44
C LEU A 309 -23.44 9.68 2.25
N ALA A 310 -24.39 10.57 1.92
CA ALA A 310 -24.11 12.00 1.84
C ALA A 310 -23.65 12.54 3.20
N ARG A 311 -24.36 12.20 4.27
CA ARG A 311 -23.98 12.53 5.65
C ARG A 311 -22.59 11.94 5.99
N HIS A 312 -22.37 10.68 5.65
CA HIS A 312 -21.10 9.97 5.90
C HIS A 312 -19.90 10.73 5.32
N PHE A 313 -19.95 11.15 4.06
CA PHE A 313 -18.84 11.86 3.42
C PHE A 313 -18.66 13.29 3.94
N ILE A 314 -19.74 13.98 4.34
CA ILE A 314 -19.62 15.27 5.02
C ILE A 314 -18.90 15.09 6.38
N GLU A 315 -19.28 14.07 7.14
CA GLU A 315 -18.63 13.75 8.43
C GLU A 315 -17.16 13.36 8.28
N LEU A 316 -16.78 12.80 7.14
CA LEU A 316 -15.39 12.53 6.78
C LEU A 316 -14.62 13.77 6.33
N GLY A 317 -15.31 14.89 6.06
CA GLY A 317 -14.72 16.17 5.76
C GLY A 317 -14.72 16.57 4.29
N LEU A 318 -15.47 15.88 3.45
CA LEU A 318 -15.72 16.36 2.10
C LEU A 318 -16.56 17.64 2.12
N ASP A 319 -16.09 18.65 1.37
CA ASP A 319 -16.76 19.93 1.28
C ASP A 319 -17.88 19.90 0.24
N ALA A 320 -19.13 19.90 0.73
CA ALA A 320 -20.31 19.94 -0.13
C ALA A 320 -20.64 21.33 -0.69
N THR A 321 -19.93 22.39 -0.25
CA THR A 321 -20.18 23.79 -0.66
C THR A 321 -19.40 24.20 -1.91
N ARG A 322 -18.40 23.40 -2.33
CA ARG A 322 -17.58 23.68 -3.50
C ARG A 322 -18.41 23.68 -4.80
N THR A 323 -18.05 24.56 -5.71
CA THR A 323 -18.70 24.69 -7.01
C THR A 323 -17.95 23.90 -8.09
N ASP A 324 -18.69 23.41 -9.07
CA ASP A 324 -18.13 22.88 -10.32
C ASP A 324 -17.65 24.00 -11.26
N LYS A 325 -17.18 23.62 -12.43
CA LYS A 325 -16.73 24.56 -13.47
C LYS A 325 -17.81 25.55 -13.95
N ASP A 326 -19.09 25.22 -13.75
CA ASP A 326 -20.23 26.05 -14.13
C ASP A 326 -20.73 26.91 -12.94
N GLY A 327 -19.99 26.95 -11.83
CA GLY A 327 -20.31 27.71 -10.62
C GLY A 327 -21.45 27.10 -9.80
N LYS A 328 -21.83 25.84 -10.04
CA LYS A 328 -22.92 25.18 -9.34
C LYS A 328 -22.41 24.33 -8.18
N THR A 329 -23.04 24.47 -7.02
CA THR A 329 -22.81 23.54 -5.89
C THR A 329 -23.57 22.24 -6.07
N ALA A 330 -23.19 21.20 -5.33
CA ALA A 330 -23.91 19.92 -5.29
C ALA A 330 -25.39 20.12 -4.88
N PHE A 331 -25.68 21.06 -4.00
CA PHE A 331 -27.07 21.42 -3.63
C PHE A 331 -27.88 21.96 -4.81
N MET A 332 -27.30 22.89 -5.59
CA MET A 332 -27.96 23.44 -6.79
C MET A 332 -28.26 22.35 -7.81
N LEU A 333 -27.28 21.47 -8.06
CA LEU A 333 -27.43 20.33 -8.95
C LEU A 333 -28.49 19.33 -8.44
N ALA A 334 -28.55 19.08 -7.13
CA ALA A 334 -29.55 18.22 -6.52
C ALA A 334 -30.98 18.77 -6.67
N ARG A 335 -31.14 20.10 -6.61
CA ARG A 335 -32.43 20.77 -6.87
C ARG A 335 -32.82 20.68 -8.33
N GLU A 336 -31.92 20.96 -9.26
CA GLU A 336 -32.18 20.85 -10.71
C GLU A 336 -32.61 19.43 -11.10
N LYS A 337 -31.98 18.42 -10.52
CA LYS A 337 -32.30 17.00 -10.73
C LYS A 337 -33.48 16.51 -9.92
N LYS A 338 -34.12 17.37 -9.12
CA LYS A 338 -35.27 17.04 -8.26
C LYS A 338 -35.01 15.84 -7.35
N LEU A 339 -33.80 15.76 -6.75
CA LEU A 339 -33.49 14.72 -5.78
C LEU A 339 -34.34 14.89 -4.50
N SER A 340 -34.34 13.88 -3.62
CA SER A 340 -35.15 13.91 -2.40
C SER A 340 -34.86 15.13 -1.53
N LEU A 341 -35.88 15.65 -0.83
CA LEU A 341 -35.76 16.80 0.06
C LEU A 341 -34.71 16.59 1.15
N GLY A 342 -34.58 15.37 1.70
CA GLY A 342 -33.59 15.05 2.71
C GLY A 342 -32.15 15.23 2.21
N ILE A 343 -31.84 14.81 0.97
CA ILE A 343 -30.54 15.04 0.37
C ILE A 343 -30.30 16.52 0.12
N GLN A 344 -31.30 17.24 -0.39
CA GLN A 344 -31.20 18.68 -0.60
C GLN A 344 -30.93 19.41 0.72
N GLN A 345 -31.58 19.03 1.84
CA GLN A 345 -31.33 19.61 3.16
C GLN A 345 -29.89 19.34 3.64
N ILE A 346 -29.38 18.11 3.50
CA ILE A 346 -28.02 17.74 3.91
C ILE A 346 -26.98 18.52 3.10
N LEU A 347 -27.13 18.60 1.79
CA LEU A 347 -26.19 19.31 0.91
C LEU A 347 -26.33 20.83 1.03
N GLY A 348 -27.52 21.36 1.35
CA GLY A 348 -27.78 22.78 1.53
C GLY A 348 -27.29 23.33 2.88
N ASN A 349 -27.09 22.47 3.87
CA ASN A 349 -26.57 22.86 5.17
C ASN A 349 -25.63 21.77 5.76
N PRO A 350 -24.46 21.56 5.15
CA PRO A 350 -23.49 20.57 5.63
C PRO A 350 -22.96 20.90 7.02
N GLN A 351 -22.90 22.16 7.38
CA GLN A 351 -22.47 22.60 8.70
C GLN A 351 -23.41 22.14 9.82
N ALA A 352 -24.71 22.04 9.56
CA ALA A 352 -25.66 21.48 10.53
C ALA A 352 -25.38 20.01 10.81
N VAL A 353 -24.96 19.23 9.80
CA VAL A 353 -24.56 17.82 9.96
C VAL A 353 -23.37 17.70 10.89
N LEU A 354 -22.35 18.55 10.67
CA LEU A 354 -21.14 18.55 11.51
C LEU A 354 -21.44 19.03 12.93
N ALA A 355 -22.22 20.11 13.09
CA ALA A 355 -22.60 20.64 14.38
C ALA A 355 -23.43 19.62 15.21
N GLU A 356 -24.37 18.92 14.58
CA GLU A 356 -25.13 17.85 15.23
C GLU A 356 -24.21 16.75 15.77
N ARG A 357 -23.20 16.33 14.98
CA ARG A 357 -22.25 15.31 15.41
C ARG A 357 -21.33 15.83 16.52
N GLN A 358 -20.85 17.07 16.42
CA GLN A 358 -20.06 17.71 17.47
C GLN A 358 -20.82 17.80 18.80
N GLN A 359 -22.09 18.21 18.75
CA GLN A 359 -22.94 18.25 19.92
C GLN A 359 -23.11 16.86 20.55
N LYS A 360 -23.38 15.84 19.73
CA LYS A 360 -23.52 14.44 20.20
C LYS A 360 -22.20 13.88 20.76
N ALA A 361 -21.06 14.32 20.28
CA ALA A 361 -19.75 13.90 20.78
C ALA A 361 -19.50 14.31 22.24
N GLN A 362 -20.17 15.36 22.72
CA GLN A 362 -20.06 15.88 24.09
C GLN A 362 -21.12 15.28 25.04
N VAL A 363 -22.09 14.52 24.51
CA VAL A 363 -23.16 13.95 25.33
C VAL A 363 -22.70 12.63 25.95
N VAL A 364 -22.97 12.48 27.24
CA VAL A 364 -22.80 11.23 27.99
C VAL A 364 -24.18 10.71 28.43
N ASP A 365 -24.32 9.40 28.51
CA ASP A 365 -25.53 8.78 29.07
C ASP A 365 -25.52 8.73 30.62
N GLU A 366 -26.53 8.13 31.22
CA GLU A 366 -26.64 7.97 32.67
C GLU A 366 -25.50 7.16 33.31
N ALA A 367 -24.84 6.30 32.53
CA ALA A 367 -23.67 5.52 32.93
C ALA A 367 -22.34 6.25 32.69
N GLY A 368 -22.37 7.48 32.17
CA GLY A 368 -21.20 8.25 31.78
C GLY A 368 -20.59 7.83 30.44
N LEU A 369 -21.28 6.98 29.66
CA LEU A 369 -20.77 6.51 28.38
C LEU A 369 -20.87 7.59 27.30
N THR A 370 -19.76 7.85 26.62
CA THR A 370 -19.72 8.73 25.46
C THR A 370 -20.05 7.96 24.19
N GLN A 371 -20.45 8.67 23.13
CA GLN A 371 -20.66 8.08 21.81
C GLN A 371 -19.37 7.40 21.27
N LEU A 372 -18.19 7.91 21.64
CA LEU A 372 -16.90 7.29 21.31
C LEU A 372 -16.75 5.92 21.98
N MET A 373 -17.05 5.79 23.28
CA MET A 373 -17.02 4.52 24.01
C MET A 373 -17.98 3.50 23.40
N LEU A 374 -19.20 3.94 23.08
CA LEU A 374 -20.20 3.09 22.43
C LEU A 374 -19.73 2.62 21.04
N ALA A 375 -19.13 3.50 20.23
CA ALA A 375 -18.60 3.13 18.91
C ALA A 375 -17.43 2.14 19.00
N VAL A 376 -16.62 2.22 20.06
CA VAL A 376 -15.53 1.26 20.30
C VAL A 376 -16.12 -0.10 20.72
N ALA A 377 -17.09 -0.11 21.63
CA ALA A 377 -17.67 -1.34 22.20
C ALA A 377 -18.53 -2.12 21.21
N ASP A 378 -19.19 -1.45 20.28
CA ASP A 378 -20.19 -2.04 19.38
C ASP A 378 -19.53 -3.00 18.38
N PRO A 379 -19.93 -4.30 18.36
CA PRO A 379 -19.40 -5.29 17.43
C PRO A 379 -19.86 -5.06 15.97
N HIS A 380 -20.83 -4.20 15.72
CA HIS A 380 -21.35 -3.90 14.39
C HIS A 380 -20.78 -2.61 13.80
N GLN A 381 -20.08 -1.79 14.60
CA GLN A 381 -19.47 -0.55 14.13
C GLN A 381 -18.00 -0.76 13.75
N SER A 382 -17.63 -0.31 12.55
CA SER A 382 -16.27 -0.33 12.06
C SER A 382 -15.43 0.83 12.64
N ALA A 383 -14.11 0.80 12.43
CA ALA A 383 -13.19 1.83 12.95
C ALA A 383 -13.49 3.23 12.43
N ILE A 384 -14.17 3.36 11.29
CA ILE A 384 -14.54 4.67 10.72
C ILE A 384 -15.48 5.46 11.64
N GLU A 385 -16.34 4.80 12.40
CA GLU A 385 -17.20 5.51 13.37
C GLU A 385 -16.37 6.09 14.52
N VAL A 386 -15.38 5.35 15.00
CA VAL A 386 -14.41 5.87 15.98
C VAL A 386 -13.68 7.10 15.40
N TYR A 387 -13.18 7.00 14.17
CA TYR A 387 -12.53 8.12 13.47
C TYR A 387 -13.44 9.35 13.38
N LYS A 388 -14.71 9.18 13.01
CA LYS A 388 -15.66 10.29 12.91
C LYS A 388 -15.95 10.95 14.26
N TRP A 389 -16.07 10.19 15.36
CA TRP A 389 -16.25 10.75 16.69
C TRP A 389 -15.03 11.53 17.16
N LEU A 390 -13.82 11.00 16.93
CA LEU A 390 -12.57 11.70 17.21
C LEU A 390 -12.46 13.00 16.41
N ARG A 391 -12.79 12.96 15.12
CA ARG A 391 -12.84 14.15 14.25
C ARG A 391 -13.88 15.18 14.71
N ALA A 392 -14.99 14.74 15.27
CA ALA A 392 -16.02 15.62 15.85
C ALA A 392 -15.60 16.22 17.20
N GLY A 393 -14.40 15.93 17.70
CA GLY A 393 -13.86 16.48 18.96
C GLY A 393 -14.33 15.73 20.20
N ALA A 394 -14.67 14.43 20.08
CA ALA A 394 -14.93 13.60 21.27
C ALA A 394 -13.67 13.53 22.14
N ASP A 395 -13.82 13.70 23.44
CA ASP A 395 -12.73 13.53 24.41
C ASP A 395 -12.34 12.05 24.48
N VAL A 396 -11.14 11.74 24.01
CA VAL A 396 -10.59 10.38 23.98
C VAL A 396 -10.33 9.82 25.38
N ASN A 397 -10.12 10.73 26.37
CA ASN A 397 -9.83 10.39 27.77
C ASN A 397 -11.03 10.60 28.70
N ALA A 398 -12.21 10.88 28.16
CA ALA A 398 -13.46 10.91 28.94
C ALA A 398 -13.60 9.61 29.74
N ARG A 399 -14.14 9.71 30.96
CA ARG A 399 -14.30 8.59 31.90
C ARG A 399 -15.76 8.31 32.14
N ASP A 400 -16.13 7.03 32.09
CA ASP A 400 -17.45 6.57 32.51
C ASP A 400 -17.58 6.54 34.05
N ALA A 401 -18.73 6.11 34.54
CA ALA A 401 -19.00 5.98 35.99
C ALA A 401 -18.06 4.99 36.71
N GLN A 402 -17.38 4.10 35.98
CA GLN A 402 -16.37 3.18 36.50
C GLN A 402 -14.94 3.69 36.29
N GLY A 403 -14.75 4.93 35.83
CA GLY A 403 -13.45 5.53 35.58
C GLY A 403 -12.74 5.01 34.31
N ARG A 404 -13.44 4.26 33.45
CA ARG A 404 -12.88 3.67 32.23
C ARG A 404 -12.89 4.66 31.07
N THR A 405 -11.82 4.68 30.29
CA THR A 405 -11.75 5.43 29.03
C THR A 405 -12.17 4.56 27.84
N ALA A 406 -12.25 5.15 26.65
CA ALA A 406 -12.60 4.43 25.43
C ALA A 406 -11.72 3.20 25.15
N LEU A 407 -10.43 3.22 25.54
CA LEU A 407 -9.51 2.07 25.38
C LEU A 407 -9.92 0.82 26.17
N PHE A 408 -10.63 0.94 27.29
CA PHE A 408 -11.12 -0.20 28.05
C PHE A 408 -12.24 -0.98 27.33
N TYR A 409 -12.88 -0.36 26.34
CA TYR A 409 -13.97 -0.97 25.59
C TYR A 409 -13.52 -1.79 24.38
N ILE A 410 -12.19 -1.89 24.12
CA ILE A 410 -11.65 -2.81 23.12
C ILE A 410 -11.89 -4.24 23.59
N ASN A 411 -12.75 -4.97 22.88
CA ASN A 411 -13.12 -6.35 23.23
C ASN A 411 -12.80 -7.35 22.12
N SER A 412 -12.91 -8.66 22.41
CA SER A 412 -12.54 -9.73 21.47
C SER A 412 -13.43 -9.76 20.22
N PHE A 413 -14.64 -9.25 20.32
CA PHE A 413 -15.64 -9.25 19.24
C PHE A 413 -15.61 -7.99 18.39
N CYS A 414 -14.88 -6.94 18.81
CA CYS A 414 -14.78 -5.71 18.04
C CYS A 414 -14.19 -5.97 16.65
N PRO A 415 -14.90 -5.62 15.56
CA PRO A 415 -14.26 -5.60 14.25
C PRO A 415 -13.17 -4.55 14.23
N GLN A 416 -12.05 -4.85 13.55
CA GLN A 416 -10.94 -3.89 13.41
C GLN A 416 -10.45 -3.33 14.77
N LYS A 417 -10.44 -4.16 15.82
CA LYS A 417 -10.07 -3.71 17.18
C LYS A 417 -8.67 -3.11 17.27
N ASP A 418 -7.73 -3.63 16.49
CA ASP A 418 -6.38 -3.09 16.32
C ASP A 418 -6.40 -1.69 15.70
N LEU A 419 -7.21 -1.48 14.68
CA LEU A 419 -7.37 -0.17 14.05
C LEU A 419 -8.11 0.81 14.96
N LYS A 420 -9.15 0.36 15.68
CA LYS A 420 -9.82 1.18 16.71
C LYS A 420 -8.85 1.61 17.81
N ALA A 421 -8.05 0.66 18.33
CA ALA A 421 -7.02 0.95 19.33
C ALA A 421 -5.97 1.94 18.81
N LYS A 422 -5.50 1.75 17.57
CA LYS A 422 -4.56 2.64 16.91
C LYS A 422 -5.11 4.06 16.81
N LEU A 423 -6.35 4.24 16.34
CA LEU A 423 -6.99 5.56 16.24
C LEU A 423 -7.11 6.26 17.59
N LEU A 424 -7.48 5.54 18.65
CA LEU A 424 -7.56 6.10 20.00
C LEU A 424 -6.18 6.54 20.51
N ILE A 425 -5.16 5.70 20.36
CA ILE A 425 -3.78 5.99 20.77
C ILE A 425 -3.24 7.21 20.02
N GLU A 426 -3.45 7.28 18.71
CA GLU A 426 -3.04 8.40 17.88
C GLU A 426 -3.77 9.70 18.21
N ALA A 427 -5.01 9.61 18.72
CA ALA A 427 -5.75 10.74 19.26
C ALA A 427 -5.32 11.16 20.68
N GLY A 428 -4.31 10.50 21.27
CA GLY A 428 -3.78 10.83 22.60
C GLY A 428 -4.47 10.12 23.75
N ALA A 429 -5.02 8.91 23.52
CA ALA A 429 -5.58 8.11 24.62
C ALA A 429 -4.51 7.76 25.65
N ASP A 430 -4.81 7.93 26.94
CA ASP A 430 -3.96 7.53 28.04
C ASP A 430 -3.94 5.97 28.12
N VAL A 431 -2.86 5.38 27.65
CA VAL A 431 -2.65 3.91 27.64
C VAL A 431 -2.44 3.33 29.04
N ASN A 432 -2.16 4.18 30.03
CA ASN A 432 -1.94 3.80 31.43
C ASN A 432 -3.08 4.28 32.36
N ALA A 433 -4.19 4.77 31.79
CA ALA A 433 -5.36 5.14 32.57
C ALA A 433 -5.78 4.00 33.50
N ARG A 434 -6.20 4.34 34.72
CA ARG A 434 -6.72 3.34 35.67
C ARG A 434 -8.21 3.57 35.90
N ASP A 435 -8.96 2.45 35.88
CA ASP A 435 -10.37 2.43 36.25
C ASP A 435 -10.57 2.44 37.77
N ALA A 436 -11.81 2.42 38.22
CA ALA A 436 -12.15 2.38 39.64
C ALA A 436 -11.66 1.11 40.38
N GLN A 437 -11.35 0.04 39.64
CA GLN A 437 -10.76 -1.19 40.15
C GLN A 437 -9.22 -1.17 40.09
N GLY A 438 -8.60 -0.09 39.62
CA GLY A 438 -7.16 0.02 39.46
C GLY A 438 -6.59 -0.71 38.25
N LEU A 439 -7.43 -1.25 37.36
CA LEU A 439 -6.99 -1.90 36.13
C LEU A 439 -6.55 -0.88 35.08
N THR A 440 -5.55 -1.24 34.27
CA THR A 440 -5.18 -0.49 33.06
C THR A 440 -5.88 -1.09 31.84
N PRO A 441 -5.93 -0.38 30.69
CA PRO A 441 -6.48 -0.94 29.45
C PRO A 441 -5.86 -2.29 29.08
N LEU A 442 -4.53 -2.46 29.29
CA LEU A 442 -3.84 -3.72 29.06
C LEU A 442 -4.35 -4.86 29.95
N LEU A 443 -4.54 -4.59 31.26
CA LEU A 443 -5.07 -5.56 32.23
C LEU A 443 -6.54 -5.92 31.95
N ALA A 444 -7.31 -4.97 31.42
CA ALA A 444 -8.72 -5.13 31.13
C ALA A 444 -8.98 -5.84 29.79
N LEU A 445 -7.98 -6.08 28.93
CA LEU A 445 -8.18 -6.78 27.67
C LEU A 445 -8.84 -8.14 27.90
N PRO A 446 -9.85 -8.50 27.11
CA PRO A 446 -10.56 -9.77 27.28
C PRO A 446 -9.66 -10.96 26.93
N TYR A 447 -10.02 -12.12 27.47
CA TYR A 447 -9.46 -13.40 27.04
C TYR A 447 -10.30 -14.00 25.92
N VAL A 448 -9.66 -14.80 25.07
CA VAL A 448 -10.38 -15.54 24.02
C VAL A 448 -10.90 -16.84 24.62
N HIS A 449 -12.19 -16.86 24.97
CA HIS A 449 -12.79 -17.98 25.71
C HIS A 449 -13.23 -19.17 24.84
N ASP A 450 -13.53 -18.94 23.56
CA ASP A 450 -14.14 -19.93 22.70
C ASP A 450 -13.49 -19.97 21.32
N LEU A 451 -12.82 -21.09 21.02
CA LEU A 451 -12.17 -21.34 19.72
C LEU A 451 -13.19 -21.66 18.60
N SER A 452 -14.43 -21.96 18.97
CA SER A 452 -15.50 -22.28 18.00
C SER A 452 -16.06 -21.05 17.31
N ILE A 453 -15.76 -19.84 17.83
CA ILE A 453 -16.22 -18.57 17.25
C ILE A 453 -15.10 -17.97 16.39
N PRO A 454 -15.19 -18.07 15.05
CA PRO A 454 -14.14 -17.58 14.14
C PRO A 454 -13.85 -16.06 14.24
N GLN A 455 -14.78 -15.31 14.85
CA GLN A 455 -14.65 -13.86 15.03
C GLN A 455 -13.80 -13.45 16.24
N GLN A 456 -13.48 -14.38 17.17
CA GLN A 456 -12.62 -14.10 18.31
C GLN A 456 -11.14 -14.08 17.85
N ARG A 457 -10.63 -12.89 17.56
CA ARG A 457 -9.24 -12.71 17.14
C ARG A 457 -8.33 -12.44 18.35
N SER A 458 -7.06 -12.85 18.23
CA SER A 458 -6.01 -12.56 19.21
C SER A 458 -5.95 -11.06 19.56
N CYS A 459 -5.67 -10.74 20.83
CA CYS A 459 -5.39 -9.36 21.27
C CYS A 459 -3.91 -8.97 21.10
N ALA A 460 -3.07 -9.85 20.56
CA ALA A 460 -1.65 -9.57 20.35
C ALA A 460 -1.37 -8.28 19.55
N PRO A 461 -2.08 -7.95 18.45
CA PRO A 461 -1.90 -6.68 17.76
C PRO A 461 -2.19 -5.46 18.66
N VAL A 462 -3.24 -5.52 19.50
CA VAL A 462 -3.57 -4.44 20.43
C VAL A 462 -2.48 -4.30 21.51
N ILE A 463 -1.97 -5.42 22.04
CA ILE A 463 -0.85 -5.42 23.02
C ILE A 463 0.39 -4.76 22.40
N ARG A 464 0.74 -5.05 21.15
CA ARG A 464 1.86 -4.39 20.45
C ARG A 464 1.67 -2.88 20.36
N LEU A 465 0.46 -2.42 20.01
CA LEU A 465 0.14 -1.00 19.91
C LEU A 465 0.23 -0.30 21.26
N LEU A 466 -0.31 -0.91 22.32
CA LEU A 466 -0.23 -0.37 23.68
C LEU A 466 1.23 -0.30 24.15
N ALA A 467 2.02 -1.35 23.93
CA ALA A 467 3.44 -1.38 24.28
C ALA A 467 4.24 -0.31 23.53
N ALA A 468 4.03 -0.17 22.24
CA ALA A 468 4.67 0.86 21.41
C ALA A 468 4.30 2.28 21.84
N ALA A 469 3.11 2.46 22.40
CA ALA A 469 2.64 3.73 22.96
C ALA A 469 3.08 3.97 24.42
N GLY A 470 3.90 3.10 25.02
CA GLY A 470 4.42 3.26 26.36
C GLY A 470 3.50 2.76 27.48
N ALA A 471 2.65 1.77 27.20
CA ALA A 471 1.87 1.11 28.25
C ALA A 471 2.80 0.39 29.24
N ASP A 472 2.52 0.53 30.53
CA ASP A 472 3.21 -0.22 31.58
C ASP A 472 2.82 -1.70 31.54
N LEU A 473 3.69 -2.50 30.93
CA LEU A 473 3.49 -3.95 30.78
C LEU A 473 3.59 -4.71 32.11
N ASN A 474 4.16 -4.09 33.14
CA ASN A 474 4.32 -4.64 34.47
C ASN A 474 3.28 -4.09 35.46
N ALA A 475 2.32 -3.28 34.98
CA ALA A 475 1.20 -2.87 35.80
C ALA A 475 0.50 -4.09 36.40
N CYS A 476 0.15 -4.00 37.68
CA CYS A 476 -0.53 -5.07 38.41
C CYS A 476 -1.99 -4.72 38.64
N ASP A 477 -2.83 -5.76 38.66
CA ASP A 477 -4.21 -5.69 39.14
C ASP A 477 -4.26 -5.57 40.69
N PRO A 478 -5.42 -5.36 41.31
CA PRO A 478 -5.53 -5.26 42.77
C PRO A 478 -5.08 -6.50 43.52
N ALA A 479 -5.03 -7.66 42.90
CA ALA A 479 -4.50 -8.88 43.46
C ALA A 479 -2.96 -8.99 43.27
N GLY A 480 -2.36 -7.97 42.67
CA GLY A 480 -0.93 -7.86 42.43
C GLY A 480 -0.40 -8.65 41.23
N PHE A 481 -1.24 -9.06 40.28
CA PHE A 481 -0.82 -9.82 39.10
C PHE A 481 -0.71 -8.95 37.84
N THR A 482 0.40 -9.12 37.12
CA THR A 482 0.58 -8.54 35.79
C THR A 482 -0.30 -9.25 34.75
N ARG A 483 -0.46 -8.66 33.57
CA ARG A 483 -1.22 -9.29 32.48
C ARG A 483 -0.67 -10.67 32.11
N LEU A 484 0.64 -10.84 32.05
CA LEU A 484 1.27 -12.12 31.76
C LEU A 484 0.94 -13.16 32.83
N GLU A 485 1.04 -12.79 34.13
CA GLU A 485 0.73 -13.67 35.24
C GLU A 485 -0.76 -14.08 35.28
N GLN A 486 -1.66 -13.13 35.01
CA GLN A 486 -3.09 -13.42 34.87
C GLN A 486 -3.36 -14.50 33.81
N MET A 487 -2.68 -14.41 32.64
CA MET A 487 -2.83 -15.38 31.56
C MET A 487 -2.26 -16.75 31.94
N LEU A 488 -1.07 -16.81 32.53
CA LEU A 488 -0.43 -18.06 32.92
C LEU A 488 -1.19 -18.83 34.00
N ARG A 489 -1.86 -18.12 34.93
CA ARG A 489 -2.65 -18.75 36.03
C ARG A 489 -3.91 -19.45 35.52
N ARG A 490 -4.44 -19.11 34.37
CA ARG A 490 -5.66 -19.75 33.82
C ARG A 490 -5.47 -21.18 33.37
N GLY A 491 -4.22 -21.62 33.09
CA GLY A 491 -3.88 -22.99 32.74
C GLY A 491 -4.35 -23.50 31.37
N ASN A 492 -5.54 -23.13 30.93
CA ASN A 492 -6.11 -23.49 29.61
C ASN A 492 -6.08 -22.26 28.69
N LEU A 493 -4.97 -22.06 27.98
CA LEU A 493 -4.79 -20.97 27.04
C LEU A 493 -5.27 -21.38 25.66
N SER A 494 -6.09 -20.55 25.03
CA SER A 494 -6.37 -20.66 23.60
C SER A 494 -5.10 -20.40 22.77
N ARG A 495 -5.11 -20.76 21.48
CA ARG A 495 -4.00 -20.40 20.57
C ARG A 495 -3.76 -18.89 20.57
N ALA A 496 -4.83 -18.09 20.53
CA ALA A 496 -4.77 -16.63 20.55
C ALA A 496 -4.20 -16.08 21.86
N ASP A 497 -4.53 -16.68 23.01
CA ASP A 497 -3.94 -16.31 24.30
C ASP A 497 -2.46 -16.71 24.36
N THR A 498 -2.09 -17.87 23.79
CA THR A 498 -0.70 -18.30 23.68
C THR A 498 0.15 -17.30 22.88
N GLU A 499 -0.38 -16.76 21.78
CA GLU A 499 0.26 -15.67 21.04
C GLU A 499 0.51 -14.44 21.92
N CYS A 500 -0.46 -14.05 22.74
CA CYS A 500 -0.31 -12.92 23.66
C CYS A 500 0.76 -13.19 24.72
N VAL A 501 0.82 -14.41 25.27
CA VAL A 501 1.85 -14.82 26.24
C VAL A 501 3.25 -14.76 25.61
N VAL A 502 3.40 -15.31 24.40
CA VAL A 502 4.68 -15.27 23.67
C VAL A 502 5.10 -13.82 23.43
N LEU A 503 4.18 -12.98 22.97
CA LEU A 503 4.44 -11.57 22.71
C LEU A 503 4.85 -10.81 23.97
N LEU A 504 4.12 -10.96 25.08
CA LEU A 504 4.46 -10.30 26.35
C LEU A 504 5.86 -10.68 26.84
N ARG A 505 6.26 -11.95 26.69
CA ARG A 505 7.63 -12.41 27.00
C ARG A 505 8.67 -11.78 26.07
N GLN A 506 8.39 -11.68 24.77
CA GLN A 506 9.27 -11.01 23.80
C GLN A 506 9.45 -9.52 24.11
N LEU A 507 8.41 -8.89 24.66
CA LEU A 507 8.43 -7.49 25.12
C LEU A 507 9.11 -7.31 26.49
N GLY A 508 9.70 -8.36 27.07
CA GLY A 508 10.48 -8.30 28.30
C GLY A 508 9.69 -8.53 29.59
N CYS A 509 8.40 -8.91 29.51
CA CYS A 509 7.65 -9.27 30.70
C CYS A 509 8.13 -10.60 31.26
N THR A 510 8.51 -10.62 32.55
CA THR A 510 8.91 -11.83 33.27
C THR A 510 7.93 -12.10 34.40
N PRO A 511 7.33 -13.30 34.46
CA PRO A 511 6.44 -13.63 35.58
C PRO A 511 7.27 -13.82 36.86
N ARG A 512 6.71 -13.40 37.97
CA ARG A 512 7.33 -13.66 39.27
C ARG A 512 7.26 -15.15 39.60
N PRO A 513 8.32 -15.74 40.20
CA PRO A 513 8.35 -17.18 40.51
C PRO A 513 7.17 -17.65 41.37
N GLU A 514 6.66 -16.81 42.26
CA GLU A 514 5.53 -17.10 43.15
C GLU A 514 4.16 -17.07 42.45
N ALA A 515 4.05 -16.35 41.32
CA ALA A 515 2.81 -16.20 40.56
C ALA A 515 2.47 -17.44 39.70
N VAL A 516 3.46 -18.28 39.39
CA VAL A 516 3.32 -19.44 38.49
C VAL A 516 3.01 -20.75 39.24
N LYS A 517 3.18 -20.79 40.59
CA LYS A 517 3.09 -21.99 41.41
C LYS A 517 1.68 -22.35 41.92
N LYS A 518 0.61 -21.82 41.34
CA LYS A 518 -0.76 -22.22 41.74
C LYS A 518 -1.58 -22.66 40.52
#